data_ef72203694ec3ee483f96cc1bbeddc35
#
_entry.id   ef72203694ec3ee483f96cc1bbeddc35
#
_cell.length_a   1.000
_cell.length_b   1.000
_cell.length_c   1.000
_cell.angle_alpha   90.00
_cell.angle_beta   90.00
_cell.angle_gamma   90.00
#
_symmetry.space_group_name_H-M   'P 1'
#
loop_
_entity.id
_entity.type
_entity.pdbx_description
1 polymer ?
#
loop_
_entity_poly.entity_id
_entity_poly.type
_entity_poly.pdbx_seq_one_letter_code
_entity_poly.pdbx_strand_id
1 'polypeptide(L)'
;PITISSTKTIDELMQLTSELNISGMPVVDNGKLRGIVTARDFRYADDMNANVASIMTTYEDLVTVSEGTDQDTVKKLMYQNRIEKVLVLDKAGNLSGLMTMKDIEKSAAFPLATKDSSGQLIVAAAIGTETQTIERAEALEAAGVDVLVVDSAHGHSKNVIDTVKLIKQTFSDIQVVGGNVATPDGALALIEAGADAVKTVSYTHLTLPTMQVV
;
A
#
# COMPACT_ATOMS: atom_id res chain seq x y z
N PRO A 1 2.71 3.84 11.14
CA PRO A 1 4.04 3.70 10.51
C PRO A 1 4.88 2.62 11.20
N ILE A 2 5.85 2.06 10.48
CA ILE A 2 6.82 1.12 11.04
C ILE A 2 7.76 1.90 11.96
N THR A 3 8.04 1.36 13.14
CA THR A 3 8.82 2.03 14.20
C THR A 3 9.98 1.15 14.66
N ILE A 4 10.96 1.75 15.31
CA ILE A 4 12.09 1.05 15.93
C ILE A 4 12.24 1.51 17.39
N SER A 5 12.76 0.64 18.26
CA SER A 5 13.11 1.03 19.63
C SER A 5 14.46 1.74 19.67
N SER A 6 14.60 2.70 20.58
CA SER A 6 15.84 3.45 20.79
C SER A 6 17.01 2.57 21.25
N THR A 7 16.73 1.41 21.84
CA THR A 7 17.71 0.45 22.33
C THR A 7 18.25 -0.51 21.26
N LYS A 8 17.65 -0.53 20.07
CA LYS A 8 18.15 -1.32 18.94
C LYS A 8 19.46 -0.75 18.42
N THR A 9 20.26 -1.62 17.81
CA THR A 9 21.55 -1.20 17.25
C THR A 9 21.38 -0.52 15.88
N ILE A 10 22.37 0.23 15.47
CA ILE A 10 22.43 0.84 14.14
C ILE A 10 22.46 -0.23 13.06
N ASP A 11 23.12 -1.38 13.29
CA ASP A 11 23.11 -2.50 12.36
C ASP A 11 21.69 -3.07 12.15
N GLU A 12 20.94 -3.32 13.23
CA GLU A 12 19.55 -3.76 13.14
C GLU A 12 18.65 -2.74 12.40
N LEU A 13 18.89 -1.44 12.63
CA LEU A 13 18.21 -0.36 11.91
C LEU A 13 18.50 -0.42 10.40
N MET A 14 19.77 -0.59 10.02
CA MET A 14 20.17 -0.65 8.61
C MET A 14 19.59 -1.88 7.91
N GLN A 15 19.60 -3.04 8.56
CA GLN A 15 18.96 -4.25 8.03
C GLN A 15 17.47 -3.99 7.80
N LEU A 16 16.75 -3.47 8.79
CA LEU A 16 15.32 -3.22 8.70
C LEU A 16 14.97 -2.18 7.61
N THR A 17 15.76 -1.11 7.50
CA THR A 17 15.55 -0.09 6.44
C THR A 17 15.81 -0.65 5.05
N SER A 18 16.78 -1.57 4.91
CA SER A 18 17.09 -2.24 3.64
C SER A 18 15.99 -3.22 3.24
N GLU A 19 15.54 -4.08 4.16
CA GLU A 19 14.49 -5.08 3.92
C GLU A 19 13.17 -4.42 3.52
N LEU A 20 12.80 -3.34 4.20
CA LEU A 20 11.54 -2.62 3.98
C LEU A 20 11.63 -1.53 2.90
N ASN A 21 12.82 -1.30 2.34
CA ASN A 21 13.09 -0.23 1.37
C ASN A 21 12.60 1.15 1.84
N ILE A 22 12.85 1.49 3.10
CA ILE A 22 12.47 2.77 3.71
C ILE A 22 13.72 3.57 4.14
N SER A 23 13.62 4.88 4.13
CA SER A 23 14.76 5.78 4.38
C SER A 23 14.73 6.44 5.77
N GLY A 24 13.95 5.91 6.68
CA GLY A 24 13.90 6.38 8.07
C GLY A 24 12.63 5.96 8.78
N MET A 25 12.70 5.90 10.08
CA MET A 25 11.66 5.40 10.97
C MET A 25 11.48 6.27 12.21
N PRO A 26 10.25 6.42 12.73
CA PRO A 26 10.03 6.93 14.06
C PRO A 26 10.62 5.99 15.12
N VAL A 27 11.21 6.57 16.15
CA VAL A 27 11.73 5.85 17.31
C VAL A 27 10.70 5.87 18.43
N VAL A 28 10.24 4.70 18.85
CA VAL A 28 9.17 4.55 19.85
C VAL A 28 9.57 3.55 20.90
N ASP A 29 9.46 3.94 22.18
CA ASP A 29 9.68 3.06 23.32
C ASP A 29 8.43 3.02 24.20
N ASN A 30 7.97 1.83 24.53
CA ASN A 30 6.78 1.63 25.37
C ASN A 30 5.56 2.46 24.91
N GLY A 31 5.35 2.53 23.59
CA GLY A 31 4.26 3.27 22.96
C GLY A 31 4.44 4.79 22.90
N LYS A 32 5.55 5.32 23.42
CA LYS A 32 5.85 6.77 23.41
C LYS A 32 6.86 7.11 22.33
N LEU A 33 6.57 8.13 21.55
CA LEU A 33 7.49 8.69 20.57
C LEU A 33 8.71 9.29 21.28
N ARG A 34 9.92 8.90 20.84
CA ARG A 34 11.21 9.37 21.34
C ARG A 34 11.94 10.25 20.34
N GLY A 35 11.74 10.01 19.05
CA GLY A 35 12.47 10.72 18.02
C GLY A 35 12.18 10.16 16.64
N ILE A 36 13.05 10.52 15.70
CA ILE A 36 13.10 9.94 14.35
C ILE A 36 14.56 9.64 14.00
N VAL A 37 14.76 8.57 13.24
CA VAL A 37 16.05 8.25 12.64
C VAL A 37 15.90 8.12 11.14
N THR A 38 16.82 8.68 10.38
CA THR A 38 16.80 8.71 8.91
C THR A 38 18.13 8.21 8.33
N ALA A 39 18.14 7.93 7.02
CA ALA A 39 19.35 7.49 6.32
C ALA A 39 20.53 8.49 6.44
N ARG A 40 20.28 9.76 6.72
CA ARG A 40 21.36 10.73 6.96
C ARG A 40 22.07 10.47 8.27
N ASP A 41 21.32 10.02 9.29
CA ASP A 41 21.83 9.88 10.65
C ASP A 41 22.78 8.69 10.77
N PHE A 42 22.50 7.58 10.08
CA PHE A 42 23.33 6.38 10.13
C PHE A 42 24.31 6.21 8.97
N ARG A 43 24.26 7.06 7.94
CA ARG A 43 25.13 6.95 6.75
C ARG A 43 26.62 6.99 7.10
N TYR A 44 26.98 7.71 8.13
CA TYR A 44 28.36 7.95 8.56
C TYR A 44 28.59 7.45 10.00
N ALA A 45 27.77 6.51 10.46
CA ALA A 45 27.97 5.93 11.79
C ALA A 45 29.21 5.04 11.79
N ASP A 46 30.14 5.31 12.72
CA ASP A 46 31.37 4.55 12.86
C ASP A 46 31.18 3.27 13.67
N ASP A 47 30.27 3.26 14.63
CA ASP A 47 29.97 2.13 15.50
C ASP A 47 28.54 1.58 15.21
N MET A 48 28.49 0.47 14.49
CA MET A 48 27.22 -0.20 14.14
C MET A 48 26.55 -0.87 15.35
N ASN A 49 27.30 -1.13 16.43
CA ASN A 49 26.75 -1.69 17.67
C ASN A 49 26.18 -0.62 18.61
N ALA A 50 26.40 0.66 18.32
CA ALA A 50 25.78 1.74 19.09
C ALA A 50 24.26 1.71 18.96
N ASN A 51 23.57 2.21 19.99
CA ASN A 51 22.12 2.26 20.01
C ASN A 51 21.58 3.38 19.09
N VAL A 52 20.42 3.18 18.52
CA VAL A 52 19.66 4.16 17.71
C VAL A 52 19.51 5.49 18.47
N ALA A 53 19.37 5.44 19.80
CA ALA A 53 19.29 6.62 20.66
C ALA A 53 20.46 7.59 20.47
N SER A 54 21.65 7.11 20.08
CA SER A 54 22.85 7.96 19.95
C SER A 54 22.87 8.81 18.69
N ILE A 55 22.05 8.45 17.68
CA ILE A 55 22.05 9.11 16.36
C ILE A 55 20.70 9.71 15.98
N MET A 56 19.63 9.39 16.71
CA MET A 56 18.29 9.88 16.39
C MET A 56 18.15 11.39 16.64
N THR A 57 17.28 12.04 15.87
CA THR A 57 16.74 13.36 16.24
C THR A 57 15.77 13.15 17.39
N THR A 58 16.00 13.80 18.52
CA THR A 58 15.21 13.62 19.75
C THR A 58 13.84 14.28 19.65
N TYR A 59 12.91 13.89 20.54
CA TYR A 59 11.54 14.41 20.54
C TYR A 59 11.47 15.93 20.61
N GLU A 60 12.36 16.57 21.37
CA GLU A 60 12.42 18.02 21.57
C GLU A 60 12.76 18.78 20.28
N ASP A 61 13.50 18.14 19.38
CA ASP A 61 13.93 18.72 18.10
C ASP A 61 13.03 18.33 16.92
N LEU A 62 11.96 17.55 17.19
CA LEU A 62 11.07 17.09 16.13
C LEU A 62 10.16 18.19 15.62
N VAL A 63 9.99 18.23 14.31
CA VAL A 63 8.87 18.93 13.66
C VAL A 63 7.73 17.95 13.54
N THR A 64 6.63 18.21 14.23
CA THR A 64 5.43 17.36 14.22
C THR A 64 4.20 18.16 13.80
N VAL A 65 3.16 17.47 13.35
CA VAL A 65 1.85 18.04 13.02
C VAL A 65 0.75 17.19 13.66
N SER A 66 -0.41 17.78 13.85
CA SER A 66 -1.60 17.05 14.32
C SER A 66 -2.31 16.35 13.16
N GLU A 67 -3.06 15.29 13.46
CA GLU A 67 -3.99 14.68 12.50
C GLU A 67 -4.90 15.73 11.85
N GLY A 68 -5.12 15.60 10.54
CA GLY A 68 -5.96 16.50 9.77
C GLY A 68 -5.28 17.82 9.35
N THR A 69 -4.00 18.02 9.64
CA THR A 69 -3.25 19.17 9.10
C THR A 69 -3.18 19.06 7.58
N ASP A 70 -3.51 20.13 6.89
CA ASP A 70 -3.53 20.18 5.43
C ASP A 70 -2.12 20.03 4.83
N GLN A 71 -2.07 19.46 3.62
CA GLN A 71 -0.81 19.15 2.95
C GLN A 71 0.04 20.38 2.61
N ASP A 72 -0.58 21.53 2.32
CA ASP A 72 0.15 22.76 2.01
C ASP A 72 0.87 23.30 3.24
N THR A 73 0.24 23.23 4.40
CA THR A 73 0.87 23.58 5.68
C THR A 73 2.03 22.63 6.00
N VAL A 74 1.84 21.32 5.84
CA VAL A 74 2.92 20.33 6.03
C VAL A 74 4.08 20.60 5.08
N LYS A 75 3.82 20.86 3.80
CA LYS A 75 4.84 21.19 2.80
C LYS A 75 5.64 22.44 3.16
N LYS A 76 4.98 23.49 3.65
CA LYS A 76 5.64 24.72 4.12
C LYS A 76 6.55 24.43 5.32
N LEU A 77 6.09 23.65 6.30
CA LEU A 77 6.90 23.24 7.46
C LEU A 77 8.12 22.42 7.03
N MET A 78 7.96 21.46 6.12
CA MET A 78 9.08 20.68 5.59
C MET A 78 10.10 21.57 4.90
N TYR A 79 9.66 22.52 4.08
CA TYR A 79 10.55 23.47 3.40
C TYR A 79 11.30 24.38 4.37
N GLN A 80 10.59 24.97 5.34
CA GLN A 80 11.19 25.87 6.33
C GLN A 80 12.25 25.18 7.18
N ASN A 81 12.00 23.93 7.57
CA ASN A 81 12.90 23.14 8.41
C ASN A 81 13.91 22.29 7.60
N ARG A 82 13.84 22.31 6.25
CA ARG A 82 14.70 21.52 5.35
C ARG A 82 14.65 20.02 5.63
N ILE A 83 13.46 19.51 5.94
CA ILE A 83 13.19 18.09 6.23
C ILE A 83 12.28 17.48 5.18
N GLU A 84 12.40 16.17 4.98
CA GLU A 84 11.60 15.41 4.01
C GLU A 84 10.51 14.57 4.66
N LYS A 85 10.47 14.52 6.00
CA LYS A 85 9.53 13.71 6.79
C LYS A 85 9.03 14.51 7.97
N VAL A 86 7.73 14.41 8.23
CA VAL A 86 7.06 15.00 9.39
C VAL A 86 6.23 13.93 10.07
N LEU A 87 6.33 13.83 11.39
CA LEU A 87 5.53 12.92 12.18
C LEU A 87 4.16 13.52 12.47
N VAL A 88 3.13 12.69 12.35
CA VAL A 88 1.74 13.06 12.65
C VAL A 88 1.38 12.52 14.03
N LEU A 89 0.87 13.38 14.89
CA LEU A 89 0.45 13.02 16.24
C LEU A 89 -1.07 13.03 16.36
N ASP A 90 -1.60 12.11 17.14
CA ASP A 90 -3.00 12.10 17.55
C ASP A 90 -3.27 13.19 18.62
N LYS A 91 -4.54 13.30 19.04
CA LYS A 91 -4.95 14.28 20.07
C LYS A 91 -4.33 14.00 21.45
N ALA A 92 -3.84 12.78 21.69
CA ALA A 92 -3.18 12.39 22.94
C ALA A 92 -1.66 12.59 22.88
N GLY A 93 -1.11 13.02 21.72
CA GLY A 93 0.32 13.22 21.49
C GLY A 93 1.07 11.94 21.12
N ASN A 94 0.36 10.85 20.80
CA ASN A 94 0.99 9.62 20.34
C ASN A 94 1.23 9.68 18.82
N LEU A 95 2.17 8.88 18.35
CA LEU A 95 2.46 8.74 16.93
C LEU A 95 1.26 8.10 16.20
N SER A 96 0.65 8.84 15.30
CA SER A 96 -0.44 8.39 14.44
C SER A 96 0.03 8.10 13.01
N GLY A 97 0.93 8.92 12.48
CA GLY A 97 1.37 8.81 11.09
C GLY A 97 2.75 9.37 10.81
N LEU A 98 3.18 9.19 9.58
CA LEU A 98 4.38 9.78 9.01
C LEU A 98 4.02 10.29 7.61
N MET A 99 4.26 11.56 7.34
CA MET A 99 4.12 12.16 6.01
C MET A 99 5.49 12.45 5.43
N THR A 100 5.69 12.13 4.15
CA THR A 100 6.91 12.45 3.43
C THR A 100 6.66 13.45 2.30
N MET A 101 7.69 14.17 1.88
CA MET A 101 7.59 15.06 0.72
C MET A 101 7.14 14.29 -0.53
N LYS A 102 7.61 13.04 -0.70
CA LYS A 102 7.20 12.17 -1.82
C LYS A 102 5.71 11.85 -1.80
N ASP A 103 5.10 11.69 -0.63
CA ASP A 103 3.65 11.42 -0.52
C ASP A 103 2.84 12.62 -0.99
N ILE A 104 3.27 13.83 -0.61
CA ILE A 104 2.64 15.09 -1.04
C ILE A 104 2.78 15.28 -2.56
N GLU A 105 4.00 15.09 -3.11
CA GLU A 105 4.25 15.19 -4.53
C GLU A 105 3.44 14.18 -5.35
N LYS A 106 3.39 12.91 -4.91
CA LYS A 106 2.60 11.87 -5.57
C LYS A 106 1.10 12.14 -5.46
N SER A 107 0.63 12.63 -4.33
CA SER A 107 -0.79 12.99 -4.17
C SER A 107 -1.20 14.11 -5.12
N ALA A 108 -0.33 15.10 -5.34
CA ALA A 108 -0.56 16.17 -6.30
C ALA A 108 -0.44 15.71 -7.77
N ALA A 109 0.51 14.82 -8.06
CA ALA A 109 0.71 14.28 -9.41
C ALA A 109 -0.39 13.28 -9.83
N PHE A 110 -0.97 12.55 -8.87
CA PHE A 110 -1.98 11.51 -9.10
C PHE A 110 -3.25 11.74 -8.26
N PRO A 111 -4.00 12.83 -8.51
CA PRO A 111 -5.17 13.19 -7.70
C PRO A 111 -6.33 12.20 -7.82
N LEU A 112 -6.37 11.39 -8.91
CA LEU A 112 -7.40 10.38 -9.16
C LEU A 112 -6.99 8.97 -8.70
N ALA A 113 -5.87 8.82 -7.99
CA ALA A 113 -5.47 7.52 -7.45
C ALA A 113 -6.53 7.00 -6.47
N THR A 114 -6.95 5.75 -6.67
CA THR A 114 -7.92 5.09 -5.79
C THR A 114 -7.27 4.75 -4.46
N LYS A 115 -7.88 5.23 -3.39
CA LYS A 115 -7.38 5.07 -2.01
C LYS A 115 -8.48 4.55 -1.10
N ASP A 116 -8.06 3.87 -0.04
CA ASP A 116 -8.95 3.45 1.05
C ASP A 116 -9.29 4.63 2.00
N SER A 117 -10.07 4.33 3.02
CA SER A 117 -10.46 5.32 4.05
C SER A 117 -9.30 5.87 4.88
N SER A 118 -8.16 5.15 4.90
CA SER A 118 -6.92 5.57 5.58
C SER A 118 -5.96 6.33 4.67
N GLY A 119 -6.32 6.52 3.39
CA GLY A 119 -5.52 7.21 2.39
C GLY A 119 -4.44 6.35 1.73
N GLN A 120 -4.44 5.03 1.94
CA GLN A 120 -3.54 4.09 1.29
C GLN A 120 -4.08 3.72 -0.10
N LEU A 121 -3.17 3.42 -1.04
CA LEU A 121 -3.57 2.98 -2.37
C LEU A 121 -4.27 1.63 -2.29
N ILE A 122 -5.39 1.50 -2.99
CA ILE A 122 -6.03 0.20 -3.24
C ILE A 122 -5.13 -0.65 -4.12
N VAL A 123 -4.83 -1.86 -3.68
CA VAL A 123 -3.94 -2.80 -4.38
C VAL A 123 -4.73 -4.00 -4.88
N ALA A 124 -4.59 -4.29 -6.17
CA ALA A 124 -5.20 -5.47 -6.79
C ALA A 124 -4.13 -6.46 -7.25
N ALA A 125 -4.41 -7.75 -7.11
CA ALA A 125 -3.54 -8.82 -7.60
C ALA A 125 -4.29 -9.85 -8.43
N ALA A 126 -3.66 -10.30 -9.52
CA ALA A 126 -4.23 -11.33 -10.38
C ALA A 126 -4.01 -12.74 -9.81
N ILE A 127 -5.05 -13.57 -9.94
CA ILE A 127 -5.03 -15.00 -9.66
C ILE A 127 -5.56 -15.76 -10.88
N GLY A 128 -5.10 -16.99 -11.06
CA GLY A 128 -5.58 -17.89 -12.10
C GLY A 128 -6.77 -18.74 -11.63
N THR A 129 -6.94 -19.88 -12.32
CA THR A 129 -7.99 -20.87 -12.02
C THR A 129 -7.39 -22.26 -11.75
N GLU A 130 -6.10 -22.30 -11.41
CA GLU A 130 -5.36 -23.53 -11.14
C GLU A 130 -5.65 -24.07 -9.72
N THR A 131 -5.15 -25.28 -9.45
CA THR A 131 -5.37 -25.96 -8.16
C THR A 131 -4.82 -25.19 -6.95
N GLN A 132 -3.77 -24.37 -7.13
CA GLN A 132 -3.12 -23.58 -6.07
C GLN A 132 -3.73 -22.17 -5.92
N THR A 133 -4.84 -21.89 -6.57
CA THR A 133 -5.44 -20.53 -6.57
C THR A 133 -5.83 -20.07 -5.15
N ILE A 134 -6.32 -20.97 -4.30
CA ILE A 134 -6.69 -20.64 -2.92
C ILE A 134 -5.46 -20.31 -2.07
N GLU A 135 -4.42 -21.13 -2.12
CA GLU A 135 -3.16 -20.86 -1.39
C GLU A 135 -2.54 -19.52 -1.79
N ARG A 136 -2.60 -19.20 -3.08
CA ARG A 136 -2.15 -17.90 -3.59
C ARG A 136 -3.03 -16.76 -3.09
N ALA A 137 -4.34 -16.95 -3.06
CA ALA A 137 -5.29 -15.93 -2.58
C ALA A 137 -5.08 -15.67 -1.07
N GLU A 138 -4.90 -16.72 -0.26
CA GLU A 138 -4.57 -16.63 1.17
C GLU A 138 -3.26 -15.85 1.41
N ALA A 139 -2.22 -16.15 0.63
CA ALA A 139 -0.96 -15.43 0.73
C ALA A 139 -1.07 -13.95 0.36
N LEU A 140 -1.90 -13.63 -0.65
CA LEU A 140 -2.17 -12.26 -1.07
C LEU A 140 -3.01 -11.50 -0.04
N GLU A 141 -4.01 -12.15 0.57
CA GLU A 141 -4.79 -11.60 1.67
C GLU A 141 -3.90 -11.27 2.88
N ALA A 142 -3.05 -12.24 3.27
CA ALA A 142 -2.10 -12.03 4.36
C ALA A 142 -1.08 -10.90 4.07
N ALA A 143 -0.79 -10.64 2.80
CA ALA A 143 0.03 -9.52 2.36
C ALA A 143 -0.73 -8.18 2.27
N GLY A 144 -2.05 -8.17 2.51
CA GLY A 144 -2.88 -6.98 2.53
C GLY A 144 -3.41 -6.53 1.16
N VAL A 145 -3.73 -7.49 0.26
CA VAL A 145 -4.41 -7.16 -1.00
C VAL A 145 -5.85 -6.75 -0.76
N ASP A 146 -6.33 -5.73 -1.46
CA ASP A 146 -7.71 -5.25 -1.37
C ASP A 146 -8.64 -5.94 -2.39
N VAL A 147 -8.09 -6.26 -3.57
CA VAL A 147 -8.86 -6.78 -4.70
C VAL A 147 -8.17 -7.98 -5.33
N LEU A 148 -8.87 -9.08 -5.47
CA LEU A 148 -8.43 -10.23 -6.26
C LEU A 148 -9.05 -10.18 -7.66
N VAL A 149 -8.21 -10.34 -8.68
CA VAL A 149 -8.65 -10.34 -10.08
C VAL A 149 -8.51 -11.75 -10.64
N VAL A 150 -9.63 -12.44 -10.86
CA VAL A 150 -9.64 -13.73 -11.58
C VAL A 150 -9.50 -13.42 -13.06
N ASP A 151 -8.25 -13.43 -13.55
CA ASP A 151 -7.91 -12.97 -14.90
C ASP A 151 -7.69 -14.16 -15.85
N SER A 152 -8.50 -14.21 -16.90
CA SER A 152 -8.42 -15.24 -17.95
C SER A 152 -8.84 -14.65 -19.30
N ALA A 153 -8.31 -15.22 -20.39
CA ALA A 153 -8.75 -14.89 -21.73
C ALA A 153 -10.21 -15.26 -21.99
N HIS A 154 -10.77 -16.22 -21.23
CA HIS A 154 -12.12 -16.74 -21.37
C HIS A 154 -12.89 -16.67 -20.04
N GLY A 155 -13.28 -15.47 -19.64
CA GLY A 155 -13.96 -15.22 -18.36
C GLY A 155 -15.32 -15.90 -18.22
N HIS A 156 -16.00 -16.23 -19.31
CA HIS A 156 -17.27 -17.02 -19.31
C HIS A 156 -17.03 -18.54 -19.23
N SER A 157 -15.81 -19.00 -18.93
CA SER A 157 -15.55 -20.43 -18.72
C SER A 157 -16.03 -20.89 -17.34
N LYS A 158 -16.40 -22.17 -17.25
CA LYS A 158 -16.85 -22.79 -16.00
C LYS A 158 -15.80 -22.61 -14.89
N ASN A 159 -14.52 -22.79 -15.20
CA ASN A 159 -13.43 -22.68 -14.22
C ASN A 159 -13.35 -21.29 -13.62
N VAL A 160 -13.48 -20.22 -14.41
CA VAL A 160 -13.47 -18.84 -13.93
C VAL A 160 -14.68 -18.57 -13.04
N ILE A 161 -15.86 -18.95 -13.45
CA ILE A 161 -17.10 -18.77 -12.69
C ILE A 161 -17.03 -19.52 -11.36
N ASP A 162 -16.58 -20.77 -11.35
CA ASP A 162 -16.41 -21.58 -10.16
C ASP A 162 -15.35 -20.98 -9.23
N THR A 163 -14.24 -20.47 -9.78
CA THR A 163 -13.19 -19.78 -9.00
C THR A 163 -13.73 -18.52 -8.34
N VAL A 164 -14.47 -17.68 -9.06
CA VAL A 164 -15.09 -16.47 -8.47
C VAL A 164 -15.99 -16.84 -7.29
N LYS A 165 -16.86 -17.85 -7.48
CA LYS A 165 -17.74 -18.36 -6.39
C LYS A 165 -16.94 -18.82 -5.18
N LEU A 166 -15.88 -19.61 -5.41
CA LEU A 166 -15.04 -20.17 -4.37
C LEU A 166 -14.32 -19.06 -3.58
N ILE A 167 -13.73 -18.08 -4.26
CA ILE A 167 -13.07 -16.94 -3.61
C ILE A 167 -14.06 -16.15 -2.77
N LYS A 168 -15.23 -15.81 -3.28
CA LYS A 168 -16.27 -15.07 -2.54
C LYS A 168 -16.82 -15.84 -1.34
N GLN A 169 -16.83 -17.17 -1.38
CA GLN A 169 -17.20 -18.02 -0.24
C GLN A 169 -16.11 -18.12 0.80
N THR A 170 -14.83 -18.04 0.40
CA THR A 170 -13.67 -18.19 1.28
C THR A 170 -13.30 -16.86 1.95
N PHE A 171 -13.38 -15.75 1.20
CA PHE A 171 -12.94 -14.42 1.64
C PHE A 171 -14.13 -13.44 1.63
N SER A 172 -14.66 -13.09 2.80
CA SER A 172 -15.84 -12.23 2.93
C SER A 172 -15.57 -10.76 2.60
N ASP A 173 -14.37 -10.29 2.87
CA ASP A 173 -14.04 -8.85 2.84
C ASP A 173 -13.27 -8.42 1.58
N ILE A 174 -12.72 -9.38 0.83
CA ILE A 174 -11.97 -9.11 -0.40
C ILE A 174 -12.94 -8.84 -1.56
N GLN A 175 -12.67 -7.77 -2.31
CA GLN A 175 -13.37 -7.50 -3.56
C GLN A 175 -12.84 -8.42 -4.67
N VAL A 176 -13.75 -8.95 -5.50
CA VAL A 176 -13.40 -9.87 -6.58
C VAL A 176 -13.81 -9.32 -7.93
N VAL A 177 -12.83 -9.22 -8.82
CA VAL A 177 -13.05 -8.87 -10.24
C VAL A 177 -12.92 -10.13 -11.08
N GLY A 178 -13.90 -10.43 -11.91
CA GLY A 178 -13.85 -11.58 -12.84
C GLY A 178 -13.73 -11.13 -14.29
N GLY A 179 -12.97 -11.84 -15.11
CA GLY A 179 -12.85 -11.56 -16.56
C GLY A 179 -11.77 -12.38 -17.26
N ASN A 180 -11.56 -12.13 -18.57
CA ASN A 180 -12.21 -11.12 -19.42
C ASN A 180 -13.46 -11.67 -20.08
N VAL A 181 -14.49 -10.86 -20.18
CA VAL A 181 -15.69 -11.20 -20.93
C VAL A 181 -15.98 -10.17 -22.03
N ALA A 182 -16.65 -10.62 -23.10
CA ALA A 182 -17.00 -9.80 -24.24
C ALA A 182 -18.50 -9.85 -24.55
N THR A 183 -19.32 -10.60 -23.78
CA THR A 183 -20.75 -10.80 -24.02
C THR A 183 -21.57 -10.47 -22.78
N PRO A 184 -22.83 -10.02 -22.94
CA PRO A 184 -23.73 -9.79 -21.81
C PRO A 184 -23.90 -11.01 -20.91
N ASP A 185 -24.05 -12.20 -21.51
CA ASP A 185 -24.26 -13.46 -20.78
C ASP A 185 -23.04 -13.81 -19.93
N GLY A 186 -21.80 -13.55 -20.44
CA GLY A 186 -20.59 -13.75 -19.69
C GLY A 186 -20.47 -12.78 -18.49
N ALA A 187 -20.87 -11.53 -18.68
CA ALA A 187 -20.91 -10.56 -17.60
C ALA A 187 -21.94 -10.95 -16.53
N LEU A 188 -23.13 -11.35 -16.95
CA LEU A 188 -24.19 -11.79 -16.06
C LEU A 188 -23.77 -13.02 -15.24
N ALA A 189 -23.14 -14.02 -15.88
CA ALA A 189 -22.66 -15.22 -15.21
C ALA A 189 -21.62 -14.91 -14.10
N LEU A 190 -20.73 -13.92 -14.32
CA LEU A 190 -19.77 -13.49 -13.30
C LEU A 190 -20.44 -12.72 -12.16
N ILE A 191 -21.42 -11.87 -12.46
CA ILE A 191 -22.21 -11.16 -11.45
C ILE A 191 -22.98 -12.16 -10.58
N GLU A 192 -23.64 -13.15 -11.19
CA GLU A 192 -24.35 -14.23 -10.48
C GLU A 192 -23.41 -15.12 -9.65
N ALA A 193 -22.14 -15.23 -10.07
CA ALA A 193 -21.10 -15.90 -9.31
C ALA A 193 -20.65 -15.11 -8.07
N GLY A 194 -21.07 -13.84 -7.94
CA GLY A 194 -20.74 -12.95 -6.84
C GLY A 194 -19.57 -12.00 -7.09
N ALA A 195 -19.12 -11.83 -8.34
CA ALA A 195 -18.08 -10.85 -8.65
C ALA A 195 -18.56 -9.43 -8.32
N ASP A 196 -17.71 -8.64 -7.65
CA ASP A 196 -17.98 -7.23 -7.31
C ASP A 196 -17.80 -6.31 -8.53
N ALA A 197 -16.96 -6.74 -9.48
CA ALA A 197 -16.78 -6.06 -10.76
C ALA A 197 -16.47 -7.07 -11.88
N VAL A 198 -16.74 -6.65 -13.11
CA VAL A 198 -16.52 -7.46 -14.32
C VAL A 198 -15.47 -6.76 -15.19
N LYS A 199 -14.42 -7.49 -15.54
CA LYS A 199 -13.38 -7.04 -16.45
C LYS A 199 -13.76 -7.45 -17.88
N THR A 200 -13.95 -6.46 -18.75
CA THR A 200 -14.13 -6.69 -20.18
C THR A 200 -12.77 -6.77 -20.88
N VAL A 201 -12.76 -6.90 -22.20
CA VAL A 201 -11.52 -7.04 -22.98
C VAL A 201 -10.53 -5.90 -22.75
N SER A 202 -9.26 -6.25 -22.58
CA SER A 202 -8.16 -5.29 -22.31
C SER A 202 -7.52 -4.72 -23.56
N TYR A 203 -7.95 -5.12 -24.76
CA TYR A 203 -7.20 -4.81 -25.99
C TYR A 203 -8.00 -3.95 -26.95
N THR A 204 -7.49 -2.79 -27.24
CA THR A 204 -8.02 -1.90 -28.28
C THR A 204 -7.97 -2.50 -29.68
N HIS A 205 -7.07 -3.45 -29.94
CA HIS A 205 -6.97 -4.11 -31.24
C HIS A 205 -8.12 -5.06 -31.57
N LEU A 206 -8.96 -5.46 -30.60
CA LEU A 206 -10.17 -6.23 -30.86
C LEU A 206 -11.26 -5.40 -31.59
N THR A 207 -11.16 -4.09 -31.53
CA THR A 207 -12.09 -3.20 -32.23
C THR A 207 -11.67 -2.94 -33.68
N LEU A 208 -10.41 -3.14 -34.03
CA LEU A 208 -9.88 -2.88 -35.37
C LEU A 208 -10.50 -3.81 -36.45
N PRO A 209 -10.64 -5.15 -36.24
CA PRO A 209 -11.30 -6.00 -37.21
C PRO A 209 -12.77 -5.69 -37.40
N THR A 210 -13.48 -5.30 -36.34
CA THR A 210 -14.89 -4.92 -36.42
C THR A 210 -15.13 -3.61 -37.16
N MET A 211 -14.18 -2.69 -37.07
CA MET A 211 -14.24 -1.44 -37.83
C MET A 211 -13.95 -1.61 -39.32
N GLN A 212 -13.31 -2.72 -39.73
CA GLN A 212 -13.05 -3.03 -41.15
C GLN A 212 -14.17 -3.81 -41.83
N VAL A 213 -15.13 -4.30 -41.08
CA VAL A 213 -16.24 -5.14 -41.58
C VAL A 213 -17.54 -4.33 -41.76
N VAL A 214 -17.50 -3.06 -41.29
CA VAL A 214 -18.59 -2.10 -41.47
C VAL A 214 -18.20 -1.08 -42.52
#